data_8798c68b73d73cdecd82c7e2f41214c1
#
_entry.id   8798c68b73d73cdecd82c7e2f41214c1
#
_cell.length_a   1.000
_cell.length_b   1.000
_cell.length_c   1.000
_cell.angle_alpha   90.00
_cell.angle_beta   90.00
_cell.angle_gamma   90.00
#
_symmetry.space_group_name_H-M   'P 1'
#
loop_
_entity.id
_entity.type
_entity.pdbx_description
1 polymer ?
#
loop_
_entity_poly.entity_id
_entity_poly.type
_entity_poly.pdbx_seq_one_letter_code
_entity_poly.pdbx_strand_id
1 'polypeptide(L)'
;MTAAPDVDVRSRARLAELVAELAVVHGRVTLSSGREADYYVDLRRATLHHEASPLIGRLLRELTADWEFDAVGGLTLGADPVATAIMHAPGRPIDAFVVRKEAKKHGMQRRIEGPDVVGRRVLVVEDTTTTGNSPLTAVAALREAGAEVVGVATVVDRATGADDVIRAEGVEYRALLGLPDLGLE
;
A
#
# COMPACT_ATOMS: atom_id res chain seq x y z
N MET A 1 1.94 -15.11 -17.54
CA MET A 1 2.53 -14.35 -16.41
C MET A 1 3.58 -13.43 -17.00
N THR A 2 3.27 -12.17 -17.17
CA THR A 2 4.27 -11.13 -17.50
C THR A 2 5.14 -10.90 -16.26
N ALA A 3 6.46 -10.88 -16.41
CA ALA A 3 7.37 -10.52 -15.32
C ALA A 3 6.99 -9.12 -14.80
N ALA A 4 7.10 -8.91 -13.48
CA ALA A 4 6.89 -7.59 -12.91
C ALA A 4 7.86 -6.59 -13.56
N PRO A 5 7.44 -5.33 -13.78
CA PRO A 5 8.31 -4.29 -14.34
C PRO A 5 9.59 -4.11 -13.51
N ASP A 6 10.67 -3.76 -14.18
CA ASP A 6 11.96 -3.51 -13.54
C ASP A 6 11.90 -2.17 -12.77
N VAL A 7 12.24 -2.22 -11.49
CA VAL A 7 12.25 -1.05 -10.61
C VAL A 7 13.70 -0.55 -10.48
N ASP A 8 13.91 0.77 -10.43
CA ASP A 8 15.25 1.35 -10.24
C ASP A 8 15.92 0.82 -8.97
N VAL A 9 16.92 -0.06 -9.18
CA VAL A 9 17.65 -0.79 -8.15
C VAL A 9 18.29 0.14 -7.12
N ARG A 10 18.87 1.27 -7.55
CA ARG A 10 19.55 2.22 -6.64
C ARG A 10 18.54 2.91 -5.73
N SER A 11 17.45 3.39 -6.29
CA SER A 11 16.39 4.05 -5.53
C SER A 11 15.68 3.08 -4.60
N ARG A 12 15.48 1.82 -5.03
CA ARG A 12 14.91 0.77 -4.18
C ARG A 12 15.83 0.46 -2.99
N ALA A 13 17.15 0.33 -3.22
CA ALA A 13 18.13 0.13 -2.15
C ALA A 13 18.12 1.31 -1.16
N ARG A 14 18.12 2.56 -1.67
CA ARG A 14 18.05 3.76 -0.81
C ARG A 14 16.77 3.79 0.01
N LEU A 15 15.64 3.43 -0.58
CA LEU A 15 14.38 3.35 0.16
C LEU A 15 14.43 2.28 1.25
N ALA A 16 15.02 1.12 0.99
CA ALA A 16 15.18 0.06 1.99
C ALA A 16 16.00 0.53 3.19
N GLU A 17 17.13 1.25 2.97
CA GLU A 17 17.91 1.87 4.04
C GLU A 17 17.07 2.85 4.87
N LEU A 18 16.34 3.76 4.21
CA LEU A 18 15.49 4.75 4.90
C LEU A 18 14.38 4.07 5.71
N VAL A 19 13.75 3.04 5.16
CA VAL A 19 12.69 2.31 5.88
C VAL A 19 13.28 1.58 7.09
N ALA A 20 14.45 0.94 6.94
CA ALA A 20 15.13 0.28 8.06
C ALA A 20 15.49 1.28 9.17
N GLU A 21 16.04 2.44 8.81
CA GLU A 21 16.43 3.49 9.76
C GLU A 21 15.24 4.14 10.45
N LEU A 22 14.22 4.51 9.70
CA LEU A 22 13.11 5.34 10.19
C LEU A 22 11.98 4.53 10.83
N ALA A 23 11.64 3.39 10.24
CA ALA A 23 10.42 2.66 10.53
C ALA A 23 10.64 1.42 11.42
N VAL A 24 11.84 0.82 11.42
CA VAL A 24 12.13 -0.33 12.28
C VAL A 24 12.49 0.16 13.68
N VAL A 25 11.64 -0.20 14.65
CA VAL A 25 11.86 0.11 16.07
C VAL A 25 12.24 -1.19 16.77
N HIS A 26 13.50 -1.29 17.19
CA HIS A 26 13.99 -2.42 17.96
C HIS A 26 13.55 -2.31 19.43
N GLY A 27 13.17 -3.41 20.00
CA GLY A 27 12.75 -3.52 21.39
C GLY A 27 11.58 -4.50 21.54
N ARG A 28 11.42 -5.03 22.75
CA ARG A 28 10.33 -5.96 23.04
C ARG A 28 8.98 -5.25 22.94
N VAL A 29 8.16 -5.67 22.00
CA VAL A 29 6.82 -5.13 21.75
C VAL A 29 5.78 -6.25 21.75
N THR A 30 4.63 -5.99 22.32
CA THR A 30 3.48 -6.90 22.21
C THR A 30 2.66 -6.52 20.98
N LEU A 31 2.59 -7.42 20.02
CA LEU A 31 1.79 -7.24 18.81
C LEU A 31 0.29 -7.29 19.12
N SER A 32 -0.55 -6.80 18.22
CA SER A 32 -2.02 -6.87 18.33
C SER A 32 -2.55 -8.30 18.46
N SER A 33 -1.79 -9.30 18.03
CA SER A 33 -2.05 -10.73 18.22
C SER A 33 -1.74 -11.25 19.62
N GLY A 34 -1.18 -10.42 20.51
CA GLY A 34 -0.71 -10.80 21.86
C GLY A 34 0.68 -11.45 21.86
N ARG A 35 1.32 -11.68 20.71
CA ARG A 35 2.68 -12.24 20.65
C ARG A 35 3.71 -11.15 20.92
N GLU A 36 4.80 -11.52 21.60
CA GLU A 36 5.98 -10.67 21.74
C GLU A 36 6.82 -10.73 20.46
N ALA A 37 7.39 -9.60 20.07
CA ALA A 37 8.35 -9.47 18.99
C ALA A 37 9.51 -8.56 19.44
N ASP A 38 10.69 -8.78 18.89
CA ASP A 38 11.89 -8.01 19.21
C ASP A 38 12.00 -6.71 18.39
N TYR A 39 11.07 -6.50 17.48
CA TYR A 39 10.96 -5.27 16.68
C TYR A 39 9.50 -5.00 16.29
N TYR A 40 9.25 -3.73 15.99
CA TYR A 40 8.00 -3.24 15.39
C TYR A 40 8.32 -2.40 14.17
N VAL A 41 7.51 -2.51 13.11
CA VAL A 41 7.68 -1.71 11.90
C VAL A 41 6.53 -0.71 11.79
N ASP A 42 6.83 0.59 11.98
CA ASP A 42 5.91 1.71 11.79
C ASP A 42 6.22 2.44 10.49
N LEU A 43 5.65 1.95 9.40
CA LEU A 43 5.90 2.49 8.06
C LEU A 43 5.48 3.96 7.91
N ARG A 44 4.58 4.48 8.74
CA ARG A 44 4.14 5.89 8.67
C ARG A 44 5.30 6.84 8.92
N ARG A 45 6.32 6.42 9.66
CA ARG A 45 7.56 7.18 9.85
C ARG A 45 8.36 7.35 8.54
N ALA A 46 8.25 6.40 7.62
CA ALA A 46 8.87 6.47 6.29
C ALA A 46 7.90 7.06 5.25
N THR A 47 6.63 6.65 5.23
CA THR A 47 5.66 7.14 4.23
C THR A 47 5.35 8.63 4.35
N LEU A 48 5.60 9.23 5.51
CA LEU A 48 5.48 10.67 5.78
C LEU A 48 6.83 11.41 5.79
N HIS A 49 7.95 10.73 5.49
CA HIS A 49 9.27 11.33 5.48
C HIS A 49 9.56 12.03 4.14
N HIS A 50 10.17 13.22 4.18
CA HIS A 50 10.40 14.08 3.01
C HIS A 50 11.24 13.44 1.90
N GLU A 51 12.14 12.50 2.21
CA GLU A 51 12.96 11.77 1.23
C GLU A 51 12.31 10.43 0.84
N ALA A 52 11.81 9.66 1.82
CA ALA A 52 11.26 8.33 1.56
C ALA A 52 9.92 8.39 0.81
N SER A 53 9.03 9.34 1.14
CA SER A 53 7.72 9.45 0.50
C SER A 53 7.79 9.64 -1.02
N PRO A 54 8.59 10.57 -1.58
CA PRO A 54 8.75 10.70 -3.03
C PRO A 54 9.33 9.45 -3.69
N LEU A 55 10.26 8.75 -3.03
CA LEU A 55 10.82 7.48 -3.52
C LEU A 55 9.72 6.40 -3.59
N ILE A 56 8.91 6.26 -2.55
CA ILE A 56 7.78 5.33 -2.49
C ILE A 56 6.83 5.58 -3.67
N GLY A 57 6.41 6.82 -3.88
CA GLY A 57 5.49 7.16 -4.96
C GLY A 57 6.02 6.81 -6.34
N ARG A 58 7.29 7.16 -6.63
CA ARG A 58 7.94 6.86 -7.90
C ARG A 58 8.10 5.35 -8.11
N LEU A 59 8.67 4.66 -7.13
CA LEU A 59 8.97 3.23 -7.24
C LEU A 59 7.70 2.38 -7.34
N LEU A 60 6.62 2.76 -6.65
CA LEU A 60 5.33 2.07 -6.80
C LEU A 60 4.71 2.32 -8.19
N ARG A 61 4.89 3.50 -8.80
CA ARG A 61 4.50 3.72 -10.20
C ARG A 61 5.30 2.85 -11.16
N GLU A 62 6.60 2.70 -10.94
CA GLU A 62 7.46 1.80 -11.73
C GLU A 62 7.00 0.35 -11.56
N LEU A 63 6.80 -0.11 -10.32
CA LEU A 63 6.37 -1.46 -9.98
C LEU A 63 5.01 -1.84 -10.61
N THR A 64 4.13 -0.87 -10.81
CA THR A 64 2.78 -1.06 -11.35
C THR A 64 2.61 -0.47 -12.75
N ALA A 65 3.72 -0.26 -13.49
CA ALA A 65 3.70 0.45 -14.77
C ALA A 65 2.89 -0.25 -15.87
N ASP A 66 2.76 -1.57 -15.79
CA ASP A 66 1.94 -2.41 -16.69
C ASP A 66 0.46 -2.51 -16.24
N TRP A 67 0.10 -1.95 -15.09
CA TRP A 67 -1.28 -1.82 -14.64
C TRP A 67 -1.83 -0.45 -15.02
N GLU A 68 -2.87 -0.43 -15.81
CA GLU A 68 -3.56 0.82 -16.16
C GLU A 68 -4.62 1.12 -15.09
N PHE A 69 -4.50 2.25 -14.39
CA PHE A 69 -5.45 2.71 -13.39
C PHE A 69 -5.54 4.24 -13.37
N ASP A 70 -6.70 4.78 -13.05
CA ASP A 70 -7.01 6.22 -13.08
C ASP A 70 -6.99 6.84 -11.69
N ALA A 71 -7.08 6.02 -10.65
CA ALA A 71 -7.06 6.46 -9.27
C ALA A 71 -6.38 5.42 -8.36
N VAL A 72 -5.85 5.89 -7.24
CA VAL A 72 -5.14 5.09 -6.25
C VAL A 72 -5.60 5.43 -4.84
N GLY A 73 -5.71 4.44 -3.98
CA GLY A 73 -6.07 4.65 -2.59
C GLY A 73 -6.10 3.34 -1.82
N GLY A 74 -6.54 3.39 -0.59
CA GLY A 74 -6.63 2.19 0.25
C GLY A 74 -7.27 2.50 1.59
N LEU A 75 -7.16 1.55 2.52
CA LEU A 75 -7.78 1.69 3.83
C LEU A 75 -7.00 2.72 4.68
N THR A 76 -7.74 3.73 5.17
CA THR A 76 -7.15 4.74 6.06
C THR A 76 -6.66 4.06 7.35
N LEU A 77 -5.54 4.45 7.91
CA LEU A 77 -4.67 5.60 7.76
C LEU A 77 -3.39 5.28 6.94
N GLY A 78 -2.96 4.01 6.90
CA GLY A 78 -1.67 3.58 6.34
C GLY A 78 -1.54 3.86 4.85
N ALA A 79 -2.61 3.63 4.10
CA ALA A 79 -2.64 3.83 2.65
C ALA A 79 -2.61 5.31 2.22
N ASP A 80 -3.10 6.24 3.04
CA ASP A 80 -3.31 7.63 2.64
C ASP A 80 -2.02 8.34 2.17
N PRO A 81 -0.90 8.30 2.92
CA PRO A 81 0.35 8.92 2.46
C PRO A 81 0.95 8.19 1.25
N VAL A 82 0.77 6.87 1.12
CA VAL A 82 1.25 6.09 -0.03
C VAL A 82 0.50 6.51 -1.31
N ALA A 83 -0.83 6.60 -1.25
CA ALA A 83 -1.65 7.05 -2.36
C ALA A 83 -1.29 8.49 -2.78
N THR A 84 -1.11 9.38 -1.81
CA THR A 84 -0.70 10.77 -2.06
C THR A 84 0.69 10.83 -2.72
N ALA A 85 1.65 10.02 -2.27
CA ALA A 85 2.96 9.94 -2.88
C ALA A 85 2.89 9.48 -4.36
N ILE A 86 2.07 8.47 -4.67
CA ILE A 86 1.84 8.01 -6.05
C ILE A 86 1.17 9.10 -6.90
N MET A 87 0.15 9.78 -6.36
CA MET A 87 -0.55 10.87 -7.05
C MET A 87 0.44 11.98 -7.48
N HIS A 88 1.36 12.36 -6.60
CA HIS A 88 2.35 13.41 -6.87
C HIS A 88 3.60 12.95 -7.62
N ALA A 89 3.83 11.65 -7.76
CA ALA A 89 4.98 11.14 -8.50
C ALA A 89 4.87 11.48 -10.00
N PRO A 90 6.00 11.72 -10.70
CA PRO A 90 6.01 12.02 -12.12
C PRO A 90 5.31 10.96 -12.96
N GLY A 91 4.58 11.40 -13.99
CA GLY A 91 3.88 10.53 -14.92
C GLY A 91 2.49 11.07 -15.28
N ARG A 92 1.62 10.19 -15.82
CA ARG A 92 0.23 10.56 -16.13
C ARG A 92 -0.52 11.01 -14.87
N PRO A 93 -1.49 11.92 -14.98
CA PRO A 93 -2.33 12.29 -13.86
C PRO A 93 -3.08 11.08 -13.28
N ILE A 94 -3.08 10.96 -11.96
CA ILE A 94 -3.78 9.92 -11.20
C ILE A 94 -4.41 10.61 -9.99
N ASP A 95 -5.70 10.37 -9.75
CA ASP A 95 -6.36 10.83 -8.54
C ASP A 95 -6.04 9.97 -7.33
N ALA A 96 -6.17 10.52 -6.12
CA ALA A 96 -6.12 9.74 -4.89
C ALA A 96 -7.50 9.72 -4.20
N PHE A 97 -7.81 8.60 -3.55
CA PHE A 97 -9.01 8.43 -2.73
C PHE A 97 -8.65 7.75 -1.40
N VAL A 98 -9.56 7.81 -0.44
CA VAL A 98 -9.41 7.18 0.88
C VAL A 98 -10.59 6.24 1.13
N VAL A 99 -10.30 5.02 1.60
CA VAL A 99 -11.32 4.07 2.04
C VAL A 99 -11.38 4.07 3.57
N ARG A 100 -12.55 4.38 4.13
CA ARG A 100 -12.79 4.38 5.58
C ARG A 100 -13.06 2.95 6.07
N LYS A 101 -12.61 2.65 7.28
CA LYS A 101 -12.93 1.36 7.96
C LYS A 101 -14.44 1.17 8.10
N GLU A 102 -15.15 2.25 8.44
CA GLU A 102 -16.61 2.27 8.59
C GLU A 102 -17.22 3.41 7.79
N ALA A 103 -18.48 3.21 7.36
CA ALA A 103 -19.24 4.29 6.72
C ALA A 103 -19.51 5.43 7.73
N LYS A 104 -19.65 6.66 7.22
CA LYS A 104 -20.07 7.80 8.05
C LYS A 104 -21.45 7.53 8.69
N LYS A 105 -21.58 7.81 9.97
CA LYS A 105 -22.88 7.69 10.69
C LYS A 105 -23.86 8.80 10.30
N HIS A 106 -23.37 9.89 9.70
CA HIS A 106 -24.15 11.06 9.30
C HIS A 106 -23.75 11.52 7.90
N GLY A 107 -24.69 12.12 7.16
CA GLY A 107 -24.50 12.57 5.78
C GLY A 107 -24.65 11.43 4.77
N MET A 108 -23.89 11.46 3.66
CA MET A 108 -24.02 10.49 2.55
C MET A 108 -23.46 9.10 2.83
N GLN A 109 -23.24 8.68 4.06
CA GLN A 109 -22.80 7.34 4.54
C GLN A 109 -21.74 6.65 3.64
N ARG A 110 -20.91 7.44 2.94
CA ARG A 110 -19.89 6.93 2.01
C ARG A 110 -18.70 6.35 2.77
N ARG A 111 -18.23 5.21 2.32
CA ARG A 111 -16.97 4.61 2.78
C ARG A 111 -15.76 5.13 2.02
N ILE A 112 -15.96 5.72 0.83
CA ILE A 112 -14.90 6.22 -0.05
C ILE A 112 -14.99 7.74 -0.07
N GLU A 113 -13.86 8.40 0.18
CA GLU A 113 -13.70 9.84 0.18
C GLU A 113 -12.75 10.25 -0.95
N GLY A 114 -13.01 11.40 -1.57
CA GLY A 114 -12.24 11.92 -2.69
C GLY A 114 -13.04 11.94 -4.00
N PRO A 115 -12.35 11.98 -5.16
CA PRO A 115 -12.97 11.88 -6.47
C PRO A 115 -13.81 10.61 -6.64
N ASP A 116 -14.80 10.64 -7.52
CA ASP A 116 -15.65 9.49 -7.80
C ASP A 116 -14.84 8.34 -8.39
N VAL A 117 -15.11 7.12 -7.92
CA VAL A 117 -14.43 5.89 -8.35
C VAL A 117 -15.32 4.96 -9.18
N VAL A 118 -16.62 5.28 -9.32
CA VAL A 118 -17.58 4.45 -10.05
C VAL A 118 -17.16 4.28 -11.52
N GLY A 119 -17.05 3.02 -11.98
CA GLY A 119 -16.63 2.66 -13.32
C GLY A 119 -15.15 2.95 -13.63
N ARG A 120 -14.36 3.39 -12.67
CA ARG A 120 -12.92 3.66 -12.85
C ARG A 120 -12.08 2.43 -12.51
N ARG A 121 -10.94 2.33 -13.17
CA ARG A 121 -9.89 1.36 -12.83
C ARG A 121 -9.04 1.93 -11.69
N VAL A 122 -8.93 1.20 -10.59
CA VAL A 122 -8.30 1.69 -9.38
C VAL A 122 -7.23 0.75 -8.86
N LEU A 123 -6.13 1.32 -8.37
CA LEU A 123 -5.08 0.61 -7.64
C LEU A 123 -5.35 0.73 -6.14
N VAL A 124 -5.35 -0.40 -5.44
CA VAL A 124 -5.34 -0.42 -3.97
C VAL A 124 -3.91 -0.43 -3.46
N VAL A 125 -3.60 0.41 -2.48
CA VAL A 125 -2.28 0.46 -1.85
C VAL A 125 -2.36 0.28 -0.33
N GLU A 126 -1.25 -0.18 0.23
CA GLU A 126 -1.07 -0.30 1.68
C GLU A 126 0.38 0.06 2.04
N ASP A 127 0.61 0.55 3.26
CA ASP A 127 1.97 0.78 3.75
C ASP A 127 2.66 -0.55 4.09
N THR A 128 2.00 -1.40 4.87
CA THR A 128 2.52 -2.71 5.31
C THR A 128 1.44 -3.78 5.24
N THR A 129 1.75 -4.92 4.64
CA THR A 129 0.87 -6.09 4.67
C THR A 129 1.38 -7.18 5.61
N THR A 130 0.45 -7.83 6.29
CA THR A 130 0.65 -9.05 7.08
C THR A 130 -0.25 -10.15 6.54
N THR A 131 -1.52 -10.13 6.87
CA THR A 131 -2.54 -11.12 6.48
C THR A 131 -3.32 -10.73 5.23
N GLY A 132 -3.15 -9.53 4.69
CA GLY A 132 -3.92 -9.04 3.55
C GLY A 132 -5.33 -8.51 3.87
N ASN A 133 -5.78 -8.56 5.13
CA ASN A 133 -7.15 -8.17 5.49
C ASN A 133 -7.45 -6.68 5.22
N SER A 134 -6.50 -5.78 5.50
CA SER A 134 -6.70 -4.34 5.27
C SER A 134 -6.92 -4.00 3.80
N PRO A 135 -6.01 -4.38 2.86
CA PRO A 135 -6.25 -4.11 1.45
C PRO A 135 -7.50 -4.83 0.91
N LEU A 136 -7.82 -6.05 1.37
CA LEU A 136 -9.05 -6.74 0.95
C LEU A 136 -10.32 -6.04 1.44
N THR A 137 -10.28 -5.41 2.60
CA THR A 137 -11.39 -4.55 3.08
C THR A 137 -11.60 -3.36 2.13
N ALA A 138 -10.52 -2.76 1.62
CA ALA A 138 -10.61 -1.69 0.64
C ALA A 138 -11.11 -2.21 -0.72
N VAL A 139 -10.61 -3.36 -1.19
CA VAL A 139 -11.06 -4.03 -2.42
C VAL A 139 -12.57 -4.28 -2.41
N ALA A 140 -13.09 -4.84 -1.30
CA ALA A 140 -14.52 -5.10 -1.16
C ALA A 140 -15.36 -3.82 -1.25
N ALA A 141 -14.95 -2.77 -0.53
CA ALA A 141 -15.65 -1.48 -0.55
C ALA A 141 -15.63 -0.81 -1.94
N LEU A 142 -14.52 -0.93 -2.68
CA LEU A 142 -14.38 -0.37 -4.02
C LEU A 142 -15.23 -1.13 -5.04
N ARG A 143 -15.24 -2.48 -4.99
CA ARG A 143 -16.10 -3.31 -5.82
C ARG A 143 -17.58 -3.03 -5.56
N GLU A 144 -17.97 -2.88 -4.30
CA GLU A 144 -19.34 -2.49 -3.92
C GLU A 144 -19.72 -1.10 -4.48
N ALA A 145 -18.77 -0.18 -4.54
CA ALA A 145 -18.94 1.15 -5.15
C ALA A 145 -18.92 1.13 -6.70
N GLY A 146 -18.69 -0.02 -7.34
CA GLY A 146 -18.66 -0.14 -8.79
C GLY A 146 -17.33 0.24 -9.44
N ALA A 147 -16.22 0.27 -8.70
CA ALA A 147 -14.89 0.43 -9.25
C ALA A 147 -14.31 -0.92 -9.72
N GLU A 148 -13.43 -0.89 -10.74
CA GLU A 148 -12.63 -2.02 -11.18
C GLU A 148 -11.27 -1.99 -10.46
N VAL A 149 -11.03 -2.92 -9.54
CA VAL A 149 -9.74 -3.03 -8.84
C VAL A 149 -8.76 -3.80 -9.71
N VAL A 150 -7.69 -3.14 -10.17
CA VAL A 150 -6.68 -3.73 -11.05
C VAL A 150 -5.60 -4.51 -10.30
N GLY A 151 -5.36 -4.18 -9.04
CA GLY A 151 -4.36 -4.86 -8.22
C GLY A 151 -4.21 -4.21 -6.85
N VAL A 152 -3.38 -4.85 -6.03
CA VAL A 152 -2.94 -4.35 -4.72
C VAL A 152 -1.43 -4.22 -4.75
N ALA A 153 -0.90 -3.06 -4.34
CA ALA A 153 0.52 -2.83 -4.17
C ALA A 153 0.84 -2.36 -2.75
N THR A 154 1.88 -2.93 -2.15
CA THR A 154 2.31 -2.56 -0.79
C THR A 154 3.75 -2.06 -0.77
N VAL A 155 4.07 -1.19 0.19
CA VAL A 155 5.46 -0.74 0.37
C VAL A 155 6.29 -1.86 0.99
N VAL A 156 5.83 -2.49 2.07
CA VAL A 156 6.53 -3.60 2.73
C VAL A 156 5.59 -4.79 2.94
N ASP A 157 5.97 -5.95 2.42
CA ASP A 157 5.33 -7.22 2.73
C ASP A 157 6.11 -7.92 3.86
N ARG A 158 5.40 -8.29 4.92
CA ARG A 158 5.98 -9.01 6.06
C ARG A 158 6.00 -10.53 5.88
N ALA A 159 5.74 -11.03 4.68
CA ALA A 159 5.80 -12.44 4.28
C ALA A 159 4.97 -13.38 5.19
N THR A 160 3.80 -12.93 5.62
CA THR A 160 2.89 -13.71 6.48
C THR A 160 1.66 -14.22 5.73
N GLY A 161 1.76 -14.39 4.40
CA GLY A 161 0.73 -15.01 3.56
C GLY A 161 -0.23 -14.04 2.87
N ALA A 162 0.04 -12.72 2.88
CA ALA A 162 -0.82 -11.73 2.22
C ALA A 162 -0.96 -11.97 0.71
N ASP A 163 0.11 -12.37 0.02
CA ASP A 163 0.12 -12.64 -1.43
C ASP A 163 -0.92 -13.71 -1.80
N ASP A 164 -0.87 -14.87 -1.13
CA ASP A 164 -1.78 -15.97 -1.42
C ASP A 164 -3.24 -15.59 -1.15
N VAL A 165 -3.50 -14.89 -0.05
CA VAL A 165 -4.85 -14.47 0.35
C VAL A 165 -5.43 -13.44 -0.62
N ILE A 166 -4.63 -12.46 -1.07
CA ILE A 166 -5.08 -11.42 -2.01
C ILE A 166 -5.32 -12.04 -3.40
N ARG A 167 -4.42 -12.92 -3.87
CA ARG A 167 -4.58 -13.61 -5.16
C ARG A 167 -5.76 -14.57 -5.18
N ALA A 168 -6.09 -15.19 -4.05
CA ALA A 168 -7.27 -16.04 -3.94
C ALA A 168 -8.58 -15.27 -4.17
N GLU A 169 -8.60 -13.95 -3.91
CA GLU A 169 -9.72 -13.05 -4.21
C GLU A 169 -9.72 -12.55 -5.68
N GLY A 170 -8.86 -13.11 -6.53
CA GLY A 170 -8.74 -12.76 -7.95
C GLY A 170 -8.13 -11.36 -8.18
N VAL A 171 -7.26 -10.90 -7.28
CA VAL A 171 -6.58 -9.59 -7.38
C VAL A 171 -5.08 -9.81 -7.49
N GLU A 172 -4.45 -9.15 -8.46
CA GLU A 172 -2.99 -9.15 -8.57
C GLU A 172 -2.35 -8.45 -7.36
N TYR A 173 -1.20 -8.97 -6.90
CA TYR A 173 -0.48 -8.42 -5.76
C TYR A 173 0.99 -8.19 -6.06
N ARG A 174 1.53 -7.05 -5.63
CA ARG A 174 2.97 -6.73 -5.70
C ARG A 174 3.42 -6.02 -4.44
N ALA A 175 4.64 -6.33 -3.99
CA ALA A 175 5.31 -5.66 -2.88
C ALA A 175 6.59 -4.98 -3.39
N LEU A 176 6.87 -3.78 -2.89
CA LEU A 176 8.09 -3.04 -3.24
C LEU A 176 9.29 -3.55 -2.46
N LEU A 177 9.10 -3.82 -1.16
CA LEU A 177 10.13 -4.35 -0.24
C LEU A 177 9.57 -5.55 0.54
N GLY A 178 10.46 -6.45 0.95
CA GLY A 178 10.20 -7.50 1.92
C GLY A 178 11.04 -7.33 3.19
N LEU A 179 10.83 -8.17 4.20
CA LEU A 179 11.62 -8.14 5.44
C LEU A 179 13.13 -8.28 5.21
N PRO A 180 13.61 -9.15 4.29
CA PRO A 180 15.05 -9.27 4.01
C PRO A 180 15.69 -7.97 3.52
N ASP A 181 14.96 -7.13 2.78
CA ASP A 181 15.45 -5.82 2.31
C ASP A 181 15.73 -4.86 3.48
N LEU A 182 15.09 -5.10 4.63
CA LEU A 182 15.23 -4.31 5.86
C LEU A 182 16.21 -4.93 6.86
N GLY A 183 16.88 -6.05 6.50
CA GLY A 183 17.73 -6.81 7.40
C GLY A 183 16.96 -7.54 8.51
N LEU A 184 15.69 -7.85 8.28
CA LEU A 184 14.80 -8.55 9.20
C LEU A 184 14.47 -9.97 8.68
N GLU A 185 14.15 -10.89 9.62
CA GLU A 185 13.69 -12.25 9.34
C GLU A 185 12.22 -12.45 9.72
#